data_7dee15b178f5fe489f3fc05026bbf0a2
#
_entry.id   7dee15b178f5fe489f3fc05026bbf0a2
#
_cell.length_a   1.000
_cell.length_b   1.000
_cell.length_c   1.000
_cell.angle_alpha   90.00
_cell.angle_beta   90.00
_cell.angle_gamma   90.00
#
_symmetry.space_group_name_H-M   'P 1'
#
loop_
_entity.id
_entity.type
_entity.pdbx_description
1 polymer ?
#
loop_
_entity_poly.entity_id
_entity_poly.type
_entity_poly.pdbx_seq_one_letter_code
_entity_poly.pdbx_strand_id
1 'polypeptide(L)'
;FMAVYFIGNQIALAITGVKLSDYQGINTMGVTSVRGYLHRVLVAYKEFLIPTDGTSANMYPFSSDVVYKLLLLAIAAASICLLYHCFKKSWMLCLQMCAFMACIPLAVNFIYFMCDPAQVDSIMAYGSVSIFVYLVWILDSGFPAEMAEAVTKINLKHSLVNVCIVLVMLLNIMLCRFDNICYLKAEYLQMQTISYFTVLASQIKSTEGFTPNTPVAYVNEYGKYDYTTANIPQFKEIDLVPYGYSNLLNNYAWKITMKMWCNFDPELVSASDYEELPEVQEMPAYPSDGSIRMIDGVVVVKF
;
A
#
# COMPACT_ATOMS: atom_id res chain seq x y z
N PHE A 1 25.63 10.89 -2.03
CA PHE A 1 25.33 9.44 -2.04
C PHE A 1 24.49 9.03 -3.25
N MET A 2 23.33 9.64 -3.49
CA MET A 2 22.41 9.30 -4.62
C MET A 2 23.08 9.41 -6.00
N ALA A 3 23.87 10.47 -6.25
CA ALA A 3 24.57 10.63 -7.52
C ALA A 3 25.61 9.51 -7.75
N VAL A 4 26.38 9.16 -6.71
CA VAL A 4 27.37 8.07 -6.78
C VAL A 4 26.70 6.73 -7.01
N TYR A 5 25.58 6.47 -6.33
CA TYR A 5 24.76 5.26 -6.53
C TYR A 5 24.23 5.18 -7.96
N PHE A 6 23.65 6.28 -8.46
CA PHE A 6 23.10 6.32 -9.83
C PHE A 6 24.18 6.09 -10.89
N ILE A 7 25.33 6.79 -10.78
CA ILE A 7 26.45 6.62 -11.71
C ILE A 7 27.01 5.19 -11.64
N GLY A 8 27.22 4.65 -10.43
CA GLY A 8 27.67 3.28 -10.23
C GLY A 8 26.74 2.24 -10.85
N ASN A 9 25.42 2.45 -10.70
CA ASN A 9 24.42 1.57 -11.29
C ASN A 9 24.43 1.63 -12.84
N GLN A 10 24.56 2.83 -13.43
CA GLN A 10 24.68 2.99 -14.89
C GLN A 10 25.93 2.30 -15.44
N ILE A 11 27.06 2.41 -14.73
CA ILE A 11 28.29 1.72 -15.11
C ILE A 11 28.11 0.21 -15.04
N ALA A 12 27.49 -0.32 -13.97
CA ALA A 12 27.24 -1.74 -13.81
C ALA A 12 26.33 -2.28 -14.92
N LEU A 13 25.26 -1.56 -15.27
CA LEU A 13 24.35 -1.92 -16.37
C LEU A 13 25.08 -1.93 -17.71
N ALA A 14 25.95 -0.95 -17.95
CA ALA A 14 26.73 -0.89 -19.20
C ALA A 14 27.74 -2.05 -19.30
N ILE A 15 28.32 -2.49 -18.19
CA ILE A 15 29.26 -3.61 -18.15
C ILE A 15 28.54 -4.96 -18.29
N THR A 16 27.40 -5.13 -17.63
CA THR A 16 26.67 -6.42 -17.58
C THR A 16 25.75 -6.64 -18.78
N GLY A 17 25.41 -5.60 -19.53
CA GLY A 17 24.45 -5.64 -20.64
C GLY A 17 23.00 -5.93 -20.18
N VAL A 18 22.75 -5.96 -18.87
CA VAL A 18 21.41 -6.20 -18.30
C VAL A 18 20.58 -4.93 -18.45
N LYS A 19 19.35 -5.05 -18.91
CA LYS A 19 18.38 -3.96 -18.90
C LYS A 19 17.71 -3.89 -17.54
N LEU A 20 17.55 -2.68 -16.97
CA LEU A 20 16.69 -2.48 -15.81
C LEU A 20 15.28 -2.99 -16.13
N SER A 21 14.74 -3.84 -15.28
CA SER A 21 13.33 -4.21 -15.38
C SER A 21 12.47 -3.00 -15.06
N ASP A 22 11.34 -2.88 -15.73
CA ASP A 22 10.37 -1.79 -15.48
C ASP A 22 9.48 -2.14 -14.27
N TYR A 23 10.14 -2.45 -13.17
CA TYR A 23 9.43 -2.74 -11.93
C TYR A 23 9.09 -1.42 -11.24
N GLN A 24 7.79 -1.16 -11.04
CA GLN A 24 7.26 0.04 -10.37
C GLN A 24 7.82 1.36 -10.90
N GLY A 25 8.02 1.46 -12.21
CA GLY A 25 8.43 2.69 -12.86
C GLY A 25 9.88 3.13 -12.62
N ILE A 26 10.74 2.25 -12.17
CA ILE A 26 12.17 2.56 -11.95
C ILE A 26 12.80 3.13 -13.22
N ASN A 27 12.43 2.64 -14.40
CA ASN A 27 12.95 3.12 -15.68
C ASN A 27 12.49 4.53 -16.05
N THR A 28 11.36 4.99 -15.49
CA THR A 28 10.79 6.33 -15.71
C THR A 28 11.12 7.30 -14.58
N MET A 29 11.95 6.87 -13.62
CA MET A 29 12.36 7.67 -12.48
C MET A 29 13.08 8.96 -12.94
N GLY A 30 12.57 10.11 -12.52
CA GLY A 30 13.11 11.39 -12.92
C GLY A 30 12.79 11.84 -14.36
N VAL A 31 12.09 11.03 -15.15
CA VAL A 31 11.73 11.37 -16.53
C VAL A 31 10.31 11.91 -16.57
N THR A 32 10.16 13.23 -16.70
CA THR A 32 8.86 13.87 -16.89
C THR A 32 9.01 15.28 -17.47
N SER A 33 7.93 15.89 -17.94
CA SER A 33 7.91 17.28 -18.40
C SER A 33 7.95 18.25 -17.22
N VAL A 34 8.28 19.52 -17.45
CA VAL A 34 8.22 20.58 -16.43
C VAL A 34 6.84 20.64 -15.77
N ARG A 35 5.77 20.52 -16.56
CA ARG A 35 4.39 20.46 -16.04
C ARG A 35 4.18 19.22 -15.15
N GLY A 36 4.77 18.09 -15.53
CA GLY A 36 4.75 16.87 -14.73
C GLY A 36 5.45 17.04 -13.38
N TYR A 37 6.60 17.71 -13.34
CA TYR A 37 7.27 18.01 -12.06
C TYR A 37 6.42 18.91 -11.15
N LEU A 38 5.80 19.95 -11.69
CA LEU A 38 4.88 20.79 -10.92
C LEU A 38 3.71 20.00 -10.35
N HIS A 39 3.14 19.10 -11.17
CA HIS A 39 2.08 18.22 -10.70
C HIS A 39 2.57 17.29 -9.57
N ARG A 40 3.75 16.67 -9.71
CA ARG A 40 4.35 15.82 -8.68
C ARG A 40 4.61 16.56 -7.37
N VAL A 41 5.07 17.81 -7.44
CA VAL A 41 5.21 18.67 -6.26
C VAL A 41 3.86 18.87 -5.57
N LEU A 42 2.81 19.20 -6.31
CA LEU A 42 1.47 19.39 -5.74
C LEU A 42 0.93 18.10 -5.10
N VAL A 43 1.19 16.94 -5.73
CA VAL A 43 0.83 15.64 -5.17
C VAL A 43 1.59 15.38 -3.86
N ALA A 44 2.90 15.65 -3.81
CA ALA A 44 3.70 15.49 -2.60
C ALA A 44 3.14 16.28 -1.41
N TYR A 45 2.72 17.55 -1.65
CA TYR A 45 2.06 18.37 -0.63
C TYR A 45 0.70 17.83 -0.23
N LYS A 46 -0.10 17.44 -1.22
CA LYS A 46 -1.43 16.89 -0.99
C LYS A 46 -1.36 15.63 -0.14
N GLU A 47 -0.51 14.68 -0.52
CA GLU A 47 -0.36 13.42 0.19
C GLU A 47 0.29 13.57 1.58
N PHE A 48 1.02 14.67 1.83
CA PHE A 48 1.51 14.97 3.17
C PHE A 48 0.41 15.47 4.09
N LEU A 49 -0.47 16.36 3.60
CA LEU A 49 -1.50 17.00 4.41
C LEU A 49 -2.81 16.21 4.42
N ILE A 50 -3.18 15.65 3.29
CA ILE A 50 -4.46 14.96 3.09
C ILE A 50 -4.16 13.71 2.25
N PRO A 51 -3.63 12.64 2.84
CA PRO A 51 -3.42 11.38 2.13
C PRO A 51 -4.75 10.90 1.57
N THR A 52 -4.84 10.71 0.26
CA THR A 52 -6.10 10.42 -0.43
C THR A 52 -6.20 8.98 -0.89
N ASP A 53 -7.46 8.53 -0.98
CA ASP A 53 -7.89 7.18 -1.36
C ASP A 53 -7.65 6.82 -2.84
N GLY A 54 -6.88 7.60 -3.58
CA GLY A 54 -6.79 7.47 -5.03
C GLY A 54 -5.57 6.72 -5.57
N THR A 55 -4.63 6.40 -4.73
CA THR A 55 -3.44 5.60 -5.09
C THR A 55 -3.43 4.34 -4.25
N SER A 56 -2.76 3.30 -4.71
CA SER A 56 -2.51 2.06 -3.98
C SER A 56 -1.91 2.26 -2.57
N ALA A 57 -1.71 3.51 -2.17
CA ALA A 57 -1.07 3.96 -0.94
C ALA A 57 -2.08 4.46 0.11
N ASN A 58 -3.24 3.86 0.24
CA ASN A 58 -4.18 4.18 1.33
C ASN A 58 -3.59 3.89 2.72
N MET A 59 -2.59 4.70 3.11
CA MET A 59 -1.96 4.58 4.43
C MET A 59 -2.82 5.15 5.56
N TYR A 60 -3.79 6.00 5.24
CA TYR A 60 -4.60 6.68 6.23
C TYR A 60 -6.10 6.59 5.91
N PRO A 61 -6.76 5.50 6.30
CA PRO A 61 -8.20 5.33 6.12
C PRO A 61 -9.02 6.39 6.87
N PHE A 62 -8.38 7.17 7.74
CA PHE A 62 -8.99 8.23 8.53
C PHE A 62 -8.73 9.64 7.99
N SER A 63 -8.14 9.80 6.81
CA SER A 63 -7.88 11.15 6.24
C SER A 63 -9.15 11.99 6.06
N SER A 64 -10.29 11.34 5.85
CA SER A 64 -11.61 11.98 5.82
C SER A 64 -12.23 12.19 7.22
N ASP A 65 -11.62 11.64 8.26
CA ASP A 65 -12.17 11.66 9.62
C ASP A 65 -12.06 13.03 10.27
N VAL A 66 -13.05 13.35 11.10
CA VAL A 66 -13.10 14.59 11.85
C VAL A 66 -11.91 14.76 12.78
N VAL A 67 -11.45 13.68 13.41
CA VAL A 67 -10.31 13.70 14.35
C VAL A 67 -9.03 14.11 13.63
N TYR A 68 -8.77 13.54 12.45
CA TYR A 68 -7.61 13.90 11.64
C TYR A 68 -7.68 15.36 11.17
N LYS A 69 -8.84 15.82 10.72
CA LYS A 69 -9.04 17.23 10.33
C LYS A 69 -8.82 18.20 11.48
N LEU A 70 -9.27 17.84 12.69
CA LEU A 70 -9.01 18.64 13.90
C LEU A 70 -7.52 18.66 14.25
N LEU A 71 -6.81 17.54 14.05
CA LEU A 71 -5.36 17.49 14.25
C LEU A 71 -4.63 18.40 13.24
N LEU A 72 -5.02 18.37 11.97
CA LEU A 72 -4.45 19.28 10.95
C LEU A 72 -4.72 20.75 11.31
N LEU A 73 -5.92 21.05 11.81
CA LEU A 73 -6.24 22.41 12.29
C LEU A 73 -5.36 22.83 13.47
N ALA A 74 -5.10 21.91 14.41
CA ALA A 74 -4.21 22.15 15.55
C ALA A 74 -2.75 22.37 15.08
N ILE A 75 -2.27 21.58 14.11
CA ILE A 75 -0.96 21.76 13.48
C ILE A 75 -0.87 23.13 12.80
N ALA A 76 -1.89 23.53 12.04
CA ALA A 76 -1.92 24.84 11.40
C ALA A 76 -1.88 25.98 12.42
N ALA A 77 -2.69 25.89 13.49
CA ALA A 77 -2.68 26.88 14.56
C ALA A 77 -1.31 26.99 15.25
N ALA A 78 -0.68 25.85 15.59
CA ALA A 78 0.65 25.83 16.18
C ALA A 78 1.72 26.42 15.23
N SER A 79 1.62 26.11 13.93
CA SER A 79 2.50 26.67 12.89
C SER A 79 2.38 28.20 12.80
N ILE A 80 1.16 28.72 12.82
CA ILE A 80 0.91 30.18 12.83
C ILE A 80 1.50 30.84 14.08
N CYS A 81 1.34 30.23 15.25
CA CYS A 81 1.93 30.72 16.48
C CYS A 81 3.46 30.78 16.40
N LEU A 82 4.09 29.73 15.87
CA LEU A 82 5.54 29.68 15.66
C LEU A 82 6.00 30.79 14.70
N LEU A 83 5.34 30.94 13.56
CA LEU A 83 5.68 31.97 12.57
C LEU A 83 5.50 33.39 13.15
N TYR A 84 4.45 33.62 13.90
CA TYR A 84 4.23 34.89 14.58
C TYR A 84 5.33 35.20 15.60
N HIS A 85 5.78 34.21 16.36
CA HIS A 85 6.90 34.37 17.28
C HIS A 85 8.21 34.68 16.52
N CYS A 86 8.49 33.94 15.44
CA CYS A 86 9.64 34.20 14.58
C CYS A 86 9.62 35.61 13.98
N PHE A 87 8.44 36.06 13.53
CA PHE A 87 8.25 37.40 12.95
C PHE A 87 8.54 38.52 13.95
N LYS A 88 8.06 38.37 15.20
CA LYS A 88 8.36 39.32 16.27
C LYS A 88 9.84 39.43 16.57
N LYS A 89 10.60 38.35 16.42
CA LYS A 89 12.04 38.33 16.67
C LYS A 89 12.83 38.89 15.48
N SER A 90 12.51 38.47 14.27
CA SER A 90 13.11 38.94 13.02
C SER A 90 12.28 38.48 11.82
N TRP A 91 12.02 39.37 10.87
CA TRP A 91 11.33 39.00 9.64
C TRP A 91 12.13 37.99 8.81
N MET A 92 13.47 38.06 8.86
CA MET A 92 14.36 37.12 8.19
C MET A 92 14.23 35.70 8.77
N LEU A 93 14.13 35.59 10.10
CA LEU A 93 13.88 34.31 10.76
C LEU A 93 12.53 33.73 10.39
N CYS A 94 11.51 34.59 10.27
CA CYS A 94 10.18 34.15 9.81
C CYS A 94 10.26 33.61 8.37
N LEU A 95 10.96 34.27 7.47
CA LEU A 95 11.13 33.83 6.08
C LEU A 95 11.88 32.50 6.00
N GLN A 96 12.95 32.34 6.78
CA GLN A 96 13.69 31.06 6.86
C GLN A 96 12.80 29.94 7.38
N MET A 97 12.01 30.20 8.40
CA MET A 97 11.08 29.22 8.97
C MET A 97 9.98 28.85 7.97
N CYS A 98 9.40 29.82 7.26
CA CYS A 98 8.44 29.54 6.18
C CYS A 98 9.05 28.64 5.10
N ALA A 99 10.27 28.96 4.66
CA ALA A 99 10.98 28.17 3.66
C ALA A 99 11.24 26.74 4.16
N PHE A 100 11.69 26.59 5.40
CA PHE A 100 11.92 25.29 6.03
C PHE A 100 10.62 24.46 6.11
N MET A 101 9.55 25.05 6.62
CA MET A 101 8.24 24.41 6.70
C MET A 101 7.71 24.00 5.31
N ALA A 102 7.93 24.84 4.29
CA ALA A 102 7.56 24.52 2.93
C ALA A 102 8.38 23.35 2.35
N CYS A 103 9.63 23.17 2.74
CA CYS A 103 10.46 22.06 2.26
C CYS A 103 10.09 20.71 2.89
N ILE A 104 9.48 20.68 4.09
CA ILE A 104 9.18 19.42 4.81
C ILE A 104 8.33 18.45 3.99
N PRO A 105 7.17 18.86 3.42
CA PRO A 105 6.34 17.93 2.64
C PRO A 105 7.08 17.34 1.44
N LEU A 106 7.93 18.13 0.79
CA LEU A 106 8.75 17.65 -0.35
C LEU A 106 9.84 16.69 0.10
N ALA A 107 10.49 16.96 1.22
CA ALA A 107 11.56 16.10 1.72
C ALA A 107 11.00 14.74 2.19
N VAL A 108 9.87 14.76 2.87
CA VAL A 108 9.20 13.58 3.40
C VAL A 108 8.62 12.73 2.29
N ASN A 109 7.97 13.36 1.32
CA ASN A 109 7.31 12.72 0.20
C ASN A 109 8.14 12.82 -1.10
N PHE A 110 9.48 12.80 -0.98
CA PHE A 110 10.38 12.93 -2.12
C PHE A 110 10.15 11.86 -3.19
N ILE A 111 9.62 10.71 -2.82
CA ILE A 111 9.27 9.64 -3.74
C ILE A 111 8.27 10.08 -4.81
N TYR A 112 7.27 10.89 -4.45
CA TYR A 112 6.30 11.44 -5.41
C TYR A 112 6.92 12.41 -6.40
N PHE A 113 8.06 13.00 -6.05
CA PHE A 113 8.83 13.83 -6.97
C PHE A 113 9.60 12.98 -7.98
N MET A 114 10.14 11.86 -7.54
CA MET A 114 10.97 10.97 -8.36
C MET A 114 10.15 10.07 -9.28
N CYS A 115 9.05 9.49 -8.79
CA CYS A 115 8.22 8.51 -9.50
C CYS A 115 6.90 9.11 -9.96
N ASP A 116 6.24 8.42 -10.89
CA ASP A 116 4.85 8.72 -11.20
C ASP A 116 3.99 8.42 -9.97
N PRO A 117 3.13 9.37 -9.51
CA PRO A 117 2.27 9.15 -8.35
C PRO A 117 1.41 7.89 -8.42
N ALA A 118 1.00 7.46 -9.62
CA ALA A 118 0.23 6.24 -9.84
C ALA A 118 1.01 4.95 -9.56
N GLN A 119 2.34 5.03 -9.45
CA GLN A 119 3.23 3.89 -9.21
C GLN A 119 3.82 3.88 -7.80
N VAL A 120 3.41 4.82 -6.94
CA VAL A 120 3.89 4.90 -5.56
C VAL A 120 3.03 4.01 -4.68
N ASP A 121 3.62 2.95 -4.17
CA ASP A 121 2.99 2.06 -3.20
C ASP A 121 3.09 2.61 -1.76
N SER A 122 2.23 2.12 -0.89
CA SER A 122 2.17 2.52 0.53
C SER A 122 3.50 2.41 1.27
N ILE A 123 4.27 1.37 0.98
CA ILE A 123 5.60 1.16 1.57
C ILE A 123 6.59 2.27 1.19
N MET A 124 6.41 2.90 0.04
CA MET A 124 7.25 4.00 -0.44
C MET A 124 6.84 5.35 0.17
N ALA A 125 5.57 5.49 0.57
CA ALA A 125 5.00 6.70 1.13
C ALA A 125 5.06 6.76 2.67
N TYR A 126 5.78 5.82 3.31
CA TYR A 126 5.86 5.72 4.77
C TYR A 126 6.37 7.00 5.46
N GLY A 127 7.07 7.84 4.74
CA GLY A 127 7.54 9.14 5.22
C GLY A 127 6.43 10.07 5.73
N SER A 128 5.19 9.92 5.26
CA SER A 128 4.05 10.73 5.70
C SER A 128 3.75 10.62 7.21
N VAL A 129 4.17 9.53 7.88
CA VAL A 129 4.10 9.38 9.34
C VAL A 129 4.87 10.49 10.07
N SER A 130 5.85 11.11 9.44
CA SER A 130 6.64 12.21 10.01
C SER A 130 5.82 13.49 10.32
N ILE A 131 4.55 13.56 9.89
CA ILE A 131 3.63 14.64 10.32
C ILE A 131 3.48 14.67 11.85
N PHE A 132 3.56 13.53 12.52
CA PHE A 132 3.50 13.47 13.98
C PHE A 132 4.79 14.01 14.61
N VAL A 133 5.95 13.74 14.00
CA VAL A 133 7.25 14.30 14.42
C VAL A 133 7.24 15.81 14.21
N TYR A 134 6.69 16.26 13.11
CA TYR A 134 6.52 17.68 12.80
C TYR A 134 5.62 18.36 13.84
N LEU A 135 4.52 17.72 14.23
CA LEU A 135 3.64 18.24 15.29
C LEU A 135 4.39 18.43 16.61
N VAL A 136 5.13 17.41 17.04
CA VAL A 136 5.92 17.49 18.31
C VAL A 136 6.93 18.64 18.22
N TRP A 137 7.65 18.73 17.09
CA TRP A 137 8.63 19.78 16.88
C TRP A 137 8.02 21.19 16.91
N ILE A 138 6.86 21.41 16.28
CA ILE A 138 6.18 22.71 16.31
C ILE A 138 5.69 23.06 17.72
N LEU A 139 5.13 22.10 18.44
CA LEU A 139 4.64 22.32 19.80
C LEU A 139 5.78 22.66 20.76
N ASP A 140 6.95 22.08 20.58
CA ASP A 140 8.13 22.40 21.36
C ASP A 140 8.71 23.78 21.02
N SER A 141 8.89 24.04 19.73
CA SER A 141 9.54 25.25 19.20
C SER A 141 8.62 26.48 19.18
N GLY A 142 7.31 26.29 19.00
CA GLY A 142 6.34 27.38 18.80
C GLY A 142 5.95 28.12 20.07
N PHE A 143 6.27 27.58 21.26
CA PHE A 143 5.88 28.14 22.53
C PHE A 143 7.07 28.25 23.50
N PRO A 144 8.02 29.17 23.28
CA PRO A 144 9.13 29.36 24.18
C PRO A 144 8.64 29.82 25.58
N ALA A 145 9.44 29.53 26.60
CA ALA A 145 9.08 29.76 28.00
C ALA A 145 8.66 31.23 28.28
N GLU A 146 9.25 32.18 27.59
CA GLU A 146 8.94 33.63 27.69
C GLU A 146 7.48 33.97 27.30
N MET A 147 6.86 33.21 26.39
CA MET A 147 5.44 33.39 26.07
C MET A 147 4.51 32.82 27.13
N ALA A 148 4.97 31.86 27.91
CA ALA A 148 4.19 31.27 28.98
C ALA A 148 3.96 32.27 30.17
N GLU A 149 4.87 33.21 30.38
CA GLU A 149 4.72 34.27 31.39
C GLU A 149 3.80 35.42 30.98
N ALA A 150 3.69 35.71 29.70
CA ALA A 150 2.92 36.83 29.16
C ALA A 150 1.40 36.55 29.05
N VAL A 151 0.97 35.27 29.06
CA VAL A 151 -0.44 34.86 28.93
C VAL A 151 -0.99 34.39 30.26
N THR A 152 -1.21 35.32 31.16
CA THR A 152 -1.51 35.12 32.60
C THR A 152 -2.92 34.62 32.93
N LYS A 153 -3.74 34.15 31.99
CA LYS A 153 -5.09 33.63 32.35
C LYS A 153 -5.51 32.32 31.70
N ILE A 154 -4.94 31.95 30.60
CA ILE A 154 -5.19 30.63 29.96
C ILE A 154 -3.84 30.12 29.49
N ASN A 155 -3.44 28.99 30.05
CA ASN A 155 -2.17 28.36 29.69
C ASN A 155 -2.33 27.74 28.27
N LEU A 156 -2.41 28.60 27.26
CA LEU A 156 -2.75 28.25 25.86
C LEU A 156 -1.85 27.15 25.33
N LYS A 157 -0.54 27.18 25.68
CA LYS A 157 0.41 26.11 25.36
C LYS A 157 -0.06 24.76 25.92
N HIS A 158 -0.36 24.71 27.23
CA HIS A 158 -0.76 23.46 27.87
C HIS A 158 -2.11 22.96 27.31
N SER A 159 -3.06 23.88 27.06
CA SER A 159 -4.35 23.51 26.48
C SER A 159 -4.17 22.93 25.05
N LEU A 160 -3.36 23.57 24.22
CA LEU A 160 -3.11 23.08 22.85
C LEU A 160 -2.37 21.73 22.85
N VAL A 161 -1.34 21.59 23.70
CA VAL A 161 -0.62 20.31 23.86
C VAL A 161 -1.58 19.22 24.33
N ASN A 162 -2.42 19.48 25.33
CA ASN A 162 -3.39 18.50 25.82
C ASN A 162 -4.40 18.11 24.74
N VAL A 163 -4.92 19.08 23.97
CA VAL A 163 -5.80 18.80 22.82
C VAL A 163 -5.09 17.91 21.78
N CYS A 164 -3.85 18.24 21.42
CA CYS A 164 -3.09 17.42 20.49
C CYS A 164 -2.86 16.00 21.02
N ILE A 165 -2.52 15.84 22.30
CA ILE A 165 -2.36 14.52 22.92
C ILE A 165 -3.65 13.71 22.82
N VAL A 166 -4.80 14.31 23.16
CA VAL A 166 -6.10 13.63 23.09
C VAL A 166 -6.42 13.24 21.63
N LEU A 167 -6.19 14.13 20.67
CA LEU A 167 -6.42 13.84 19.27
C LEU A 167 -5.52 12.71 18.75
N VAL A 168 -4.24 12.72 19.11
CA VAL A 168 -3.30 11.64 18.75
C VAL A 168 -3.70 10.32 19.41
N MET A 169 -4.13 10.32 20.68
CA MET A 169 -4.64 9.12 21.34
C MET A 169 -5.89 8.57 20.63
N LEU A 170 -6.83 9.42 20.27
CA LEU A 170 -8.02 9.01 19.51
C LEU A 170 -7.66 8.41 18.16
N LEU A 171 -6.72 9.04 17.43
CA LEU A 171 -6.22 8.50 16.17
C LEU A 171 -5.56 7.14 16.35
N ASN A 172 -4.76 6.95 17.41
CA ASN A 172 -4.16 5.65 17.69
C ASN A 172 -5.22 4.56 17.97
N ILE A 173 -6.26 4.88 18.74
CA ILE A 173 -7.38 3.95 18.97
C ILE A 173 -8.06 3.58 17.64
N MET A 174 -8.28 4.56 16.76
CA MET A 174 -8.87 4.33 15.44
C MET A 174 -7.97 3.47 14.55
N LEU A 175 -6.66 3.72 14.56
CA LEU A 175 -5.67 2.91 13.86
C LEU A 175 -5.66 1.46 14.36
N CYS A 176 -5.59 1.25 15.68
CA CYS A 176 -5.63 -0.09 16.25
C CYS A 176 -6.91 -0.83 15.87
N ARG A 177 -8.06 -0.13 15.86
CA ARG A 177 -9.32 -0.71 15.40
C ARG A 177 -9.25 -1.12 13.93
N PHE A 178 -8.72 -0.23 13.09
CA PHE A 178 -8.57 -0.47 11.66
C PHE A 178 -7.63 -1.66 11.39
N ASP A 179 -6.45 -1.67 12.03
CA ASP A 179 -5.49 -2.76 11.91
C ASP A 179 -6.10 -4.11 12.32
N ASN A 180 -6.83 -4.14 13.44
CA ASN A 180 -7.50 -5.35 13.88
C ASN A 180 -8.53 -5.87 12.84
N ILE A 181 -9.27 -4.97 12.19
CA ILE A 181 -10.21 -5.37 11.13
C ILE A 181 -9.45 -5.85 9.89
N CYS A 182 -8.34 -5.22 9.52
CA CYS A 182 -7.48 -5.67 8.41
C CYS A 182 -6.90 -7.06 8.68
N TYR A 183 -6.36 -7.31 9.87
CA TYR A 183 -5.86 -8.62 10.27
C TYR A 183 -6.95 -9.68 10.24
N LEU A 184 -8.12 -9.37 10.81
CA LEU A 184 -9.26 -10.29 10.81
C LEU A 184 -9.72 -10.62 9.38
N LYS A 185 -9.80 -9.61 8.50
CA LYS A 185 -10.11 -9.81 7.08
C LYS A 185 -9.07 -10.71 6.41
N ALA A 186 -7.78 -10.47 6.66
CA ALA A 186 -6.69 -11.27 6.12
C ALA A 186 -6.78 -12.74 6.59
N GLU A 187 -7.08 -12.97 7.86
CA GLU A 187 -7.25 -14.31 8.43
C GLU A 187 -8.42 -15.06 7.76
N TYR A 188 -9.58 -14.42 7.63
CA TYR A 188 -10.73 -15.02 6.96
C TYR A 188 -10.43 -15.35 5.50
N LEU A 189 -9.80 -14.45 4.78
CA LEU A 189 -9.41 -14.68 3.39
C LEU A 189 -8.39 -15.82 3.27
N GLN A 190 -7.44 -15.91 4.21
CA GLN A 190 -6.49 -17.02 4.24
C GLN A 190 -7.21 -18.36 4.49
N MET A 191 -8.14 -18.43 5.43
CA MET A 191 -8.92 -19.63 5.68
C MET A 191 -9.76 -20.05 4.47
N GLN A 192 -10.40 -19.09 3.81
CA GLN A 192 -11.14 -19.34 2.57
C GLN A 192 -10.24 -19.87 1.45
N THR A 193 -9.05 -19.28 1.32
CA THR A 193 -8.04 -19.67 0.34
C THR A 193 -7.58 -21.11 0.57
N ILE A 194 -7.23 -21.47 1.80
CA ILE A 194 -6.82 -22.82 2.15
C ILE A 194 -7.95 -23.81 1.86
N SER A 195 -9.18 -23.48 2.26
CA SER A 195 -10.35 -24.30 2.00
C SER A 195 -10.57 -24.55 0.51
N TYR A 196 -10.52 -23.48 -0.29
CA TYR A 196 -10.67 -23.55 -1.74
C TYR A 196 -9.63 -24.46 -2.41
N PHE A 197 -8.34 -24.24 -2.11
CA PHE A 197 -7.27 -25.02 -2.71
C PHE A 197 -7.21 -26.44 -2.17
N THR A 198 -7.65 -26.69 -0.95
CA THR A 198 -7.80 -28.05 -0.41
C THR A 198 -8.84 -28.84 -1.20
N VAL A 199 -9.98 -28.23 -1.50
CA VAL A 199 -11.03 -28.83 -2.34
C VAL A 199 -10.52 -29.07 -3.75
N LEU A 200 -9.87 -28.07 -4.36
CA LEU A 200 -9.29 -28.21 -5.69
C LEU A 200 -8.27 -29.35 -5.76
N ALA A 201 -7.32 -29.39 -4.81
CA ALA A 201 -6.31 -30.47 -4.76
C ALA A 201 -6.97 -31.84 -4.55
N SER A 202 -8.01 -31.93 -3.75
CA SER A 202 -8.77 -33.15 -3.53
C SER A 202 -9.47 -33.62 -4.82
N GLN A 203 -10.09 -32.72 -5.55
CA GLN A 203 -10.77 -33.03 -6.82
C GLN A 203 -9.77 -33.48 -7.89
N ILE A 204 -8.60 -32.80 -8.00
CA ILE A 204 -7.51 -33.22 -8.90
C ILE A 204 -7.05 -34.64 -8.55
N LYS A 205 -6.79 -34.92 -7.25
CA LYS A 205 -6.37 -36.25 -6.79
C LYS A 205 -7.42 -37.34 -7.00
N SER A 206 -8.71 -36.95 -7.08
CA SER A 206 -9.84 -37.86 -7.30
C SER A 206 -10.15 -38.11 -8.77
N THR A 207 -9.46 -37.43 -9.69
CA THR A 207 -9.65 -37.64 -11.12
C THR A 207 -9.22 -39.05 -11.53
N GLU A 208 -10.04 -39.72 -12.31
CA GLU A 208 -9.77 -41.09 -12.75
C GLU A 208 -8.39 -41.19 -13.45
N GLY A 209 -7.56 -42.12 -13.06
CA GLY A 209 -6.22 -42.32 -13.59
C GLY A 209 -5.14 -41.40 -12.96
N PHE A 210 -5.50 -40.53 -11.99
CA PHE A 210 -4.50 -39.73 -11.31
C PHE A 210 -3.51 -40.56 -10.48
N THR A 211 -2.24 -40.19 -10.58
CA THR A 211 -1.15 -40.73 -9.74
C THR A 211 -0.33 -39.57 -9.19
N PRO A 212 0.50 -39.77 -8.15
CA PRO A 212 1.36 -38.73 -7.62
C PRO A 212 2.32 -38.08 -8.64
N ASN A 213 2.62 -38.80 -9.73
CA ASN A 213 3.51 -38.33 -10.81
C ASN A 213 2.73 -37.76 -12.00
N THR A 214 1.41 -37.68 -11.93
CA THR A 214 0.58 -37.14 -13.00
C THR A 214 0.77 -35.64 -13.08
N PRO A 215 1.18 -35.08 -14.23
CA PRO A 215 1.32 -33.65 -14.42
C PRO A 215 -0.04 -32.96 -14.47
N VAL A 216 -0.03 -31.66 -14.16
CA VAL A 216 -1.24 -30.81 -14.11
C VAL A 216 -1.05 -29.57 -14.97
N ALA A 217 -2.06 -29.26 -15.77
CA ALA A 217 -2.20 -28.02 -16.53
C ALA A 217 -3.32 -27.15 -15.95
N TYR A 218 -3.04 -25.88 -15.73
CA TYR A 218 -4.04 -24.91 -15.26
C TYR A 218 -4.36 -23.93 -16.39
N VAL A 219 -5.53 -24.08 -17.00
CA VAL A 219 -5.98 -23.27 -18.14
C VAL A 219 -6.82 -22.11 -17.61
N ASN A 220 -6.58 -20.90 -18.14
CA ASN A 220 -7.23 -19.66 -17.69
C ASN A 220 -6.99 -19.35 -16.20
N GLU A 221 -5.83 -19.69 -15.66
CA GLU A 221 -5.52 -19.53 -14.23
C GLU A 221 -5.62 -18.09 -13.68
N TYR A 222 -5.68 -17.10 -14.57
CA TYR A 222 -6.01 -15.70 -14.27
C TYR A 222 -7.50 -15.49 -13.98
N GLY A 223 -8.20 -16.53 -13.59
CA GLY A 223 -9.61 -16.41 -13.32
C GLY A 223 -9.84 -15.74 -11.96
N LYS A 224 -10.53 -14.91 -11.83
CA LYS A 224 -11.81 -14.55 -11.23
C LYS A 224 -12.17 -15.36 -9.95
N TYR A 225 -11.21 -15.50 -9.02
CA TYR A 225 -11.54 -15.95 -7.69
C TYR A 225 -12.23 -14.81 -6.96
N ASP A 226 -13.53 -14.77 -7.09
CA ASP A 226 -14.35 -13.83 -6.35
C ASP A 226 -14.54 -14.34 -4.91
N TYR A 227 -13.51 -14.19 -4.10
CA TYR A 227 -13.61 -14.41 -2.66
C TYR A 227 -14.45 -13.30 -2.07
N THR A 228 -15.73 -13.53 -1.99
CA THR A 228 -16.61 -12.57 -1.38
C THR A 228 -16.47 -12.63 0.14
N THR A 229 -15.78 -11.63 0.71
CA THR A 229 -15.98 -11.25 2.11
C THR A 229 -17.31 -10.52 2.30
N ALA A 230 -18.22 -10.65 1.33
CA ALA A 230 -19.45 -9.90 1.21
C ALA A 230 -20.41 -10.07 2.39
N ASN A 231 -20.27 -11.16 3.15
CA ASN A 231 -21.14 -11.46 4.28
C ASN A 231 -20.75 -10.74 5.57
N ILE A 232 -19.61 -10.03 5.59
CA ILE A 232 -19.15 -9.28 6.76
C ILE A 232 -19.10 -7.81 6.38
N PRO A 233 -20.10 -7.00 6.80
CA PRO A 233 -20.21 -5.60 6.37
C PRO A 233 -18.97 -4.76 6.65
N GLN A 234 -18.30 -5.01 7.77
CA GLN A 234 -17.08 -4.29 8.18
C GLN A 234 -15.92 -4.49 7.19
N PHE A 235 -15.89 -5.58 6.45
CA PHE A 235 -14.84 -5.86 5.46
C PHE A 235 -15.07 -5.12 4.14
N LYS A 236 -16.30 -4.67 3.86
CA LYS A 236 -16.61 -3.89 2.65
C LYS A 236 -15.99 -2.51 2.64
N GLU A 237 -15.77 -1.93 3.83
CA GLU A 237 -15.20 -0.59 3.99
C GLU A 237 -13.66 -0.60 3.92
N ILE A 238 -13.05 -1.78 3.84
CA ILE A 238 -11.61 -1.94 3.88
C ILE A 238 -11.14 -2.58 2.58
N ASP A 239 -10.74 -1.74 1.63
CA ASP A 239 -10.07 -2.18 0.40
C ASP A 239 -8.61 -2.59 0.63
N LEU A 240 -8.07 -2.21 1.79
CA LEU A 240 -6.70 -2.50 2.21
C LEU A 240 -6.60 -3.88 2.86
N VAL A 241 -6.53 -4.89 2.05
CA VAL A 241 -5.86 -6.12 2.47
C VAL A 241 -4.92 -6.52 1.36
N PRO A 242 -3.77 -7.11 1.74
CA PRO A 242 -2.56 -6.99 0.98
C PRO A 242 -2.85 -7.05 -0.51
N TYR A 243 -2.50 -5.97 -1.19
CA TYR A 243 -2.53 -5.81 -2.64
C TYR A 243 -3.81 -5.28 -3.31
N GLY A 244 -4.83 -4.81 -2.60
CA GLY A 244 -6.02 -4.19 -3.21
C GLY A 244 -6.83 -5.11 -4.13
N TYR A 245 -6.55 -6.42 -4.09
CA TYR A 245 -7.26 -7.42 -4.87
C TYR A 245 -8.30 -8.13 -4.01
N SER A 246 -9.40 -8.50 -4.61
CA SER A 246 -10.40 -9.40 -4.01
C SER A 246 -9.79 -10.77 -3.64
N ASN A 247 -8.60 -11.08 -4.16
CA ASN A 247 -7.88 -12.33 -4.00
C ASN A 247 -6.68 -12.17 -3.07
N LEU A 248 -6.55 -13.02 -2.07
CA LEU A 248 -5.36 -13.10 -1.20
C LEU A 248 -4.09 -13.51 -1.94
N LEU A 249 -4.22 -14.14 -3.08
CA LEU A 249 -3.11 -14.71 -3.80
C LEU A 249 -2.99 -14.06 -5.16
N ASN A 250 -1.80 -13.57 -5.42
CA ASN A 250 -1.42 -13.21 -6.78
C ASN A 250 -1.21 -14.48 -7.63
N ASN A 251 -1.12 -14.28 -8.93
CA ASN A 251 -0.99 -15.33 -9.95
C ASN A 251 0.23 -16.26 -9.80
N TYR A 252 1.18 -15.96 -8.93
CA TYR A 252 2.35 -16.81 -8.68
C TYR A 252 2.41 -17.39 -7.25
N ALA A 253 1.70 -16.80 -6.29
CA ALA A 253 1.76 -17.24 -4.90
C ALA A 253 0.83 -18.43 -4.60
N TRP A 254 -0.25 -18.63 -5.34
CA TRP A 254 -1.24 -19.67 -5.06
C TRP A 254 -0.68 -21.08 -5.22
N LYS A 255 0.21 -21.30 -6.20
CA LYS A 255 0.89 -22.62 -6.39
C LYS A 255 1.74 -22.97 -5.19
N ILE A 256 2.49 -22.00 -4.66
CA ILE A 256 3.29 -22.17 -3.43
C ILE A 256 2.39 -22.43 -2.24
N THR A 257 1.24 -21.78 -2.17
CA THR A 257 0.25 -22.00 -1.11
C THR A 257 -0.32 -23.41 -1.16
N MET A 258 -0.66 -23.93 -2.34
CA MET A 258 -1.08 -25.33 -2.49
C MET A 258 0.00 -26.30 -2.04
N LYS A 259 1.25 -26.06 -2.39
CA LYS A 259 2.39 -26.87 -1.94
C LYS A 259 2.52 -26.86 -0.42
N MET A 260 2.51 -25.70 0.21
CA MET A 260 2.74 -25.55 1.64
C MET A 260 1.56 -26.00 2.51
N TRP A 261 0.33 -25.65 2.12
CA TRP A 261 -0.84 -25.84 2.96
C TRP A 261 -1.69 -27.07 2.57
N CYS A 262 -1.67 -27.46 1.29
CA CYS A 262 -2.47 -28.60 0.81
C CYS A 262 -1.61 -29.84 0.56
N ASN A 263 -0.29 -29.76 0.80
CA ASN A 263 0.69 -30.82 0.46
C ASN A 263 0.45 -31.34 -0.98
N PHE A 264 0.36 -30.39 -1.91
CA PHE A 264 0.10 -30.68 -3.32
C PHE A 264 1.05 -29.87 -4.20
N ASP A 265 2.01 -30.57 -4.80
CA ASP A 265 3.09 -30.00 -5.63
C ASP A 265 3.27 -30.87 -6.89
N PRO A 266 2.29 -30.88 -7.80
CA PRO A 266 2.38 -31.67 -9.02
C PRO A 266 3.40 -31.07 -9.99
N GLU A 267 3.91 -31.87 -10.92
CA GLU A 267 4.61 -31.37 -12.08
C GLU A 267 3.63 -30.49 -12.91
N LEU A 268 4.07 -29.27 -13.24
CA LEU A 268 3.25 -28.34 -14.01
C LEU A 268 3.67 -28.35 -15.47
N VAL A 269 2.70 -28.52 -16.36
CA VAL A 269 2.87 -28.40 -17.79
C VAL A 269 2.23 -27.10 -18.30
N SER A 270 2.70 -26.64 -19.47
CA SER A 270 2.24 -25.38 -20.04
C SER A 270 0.74 -25.42 -20.37
N ALA A 271 0.00 -24.40 -19.93
CA ALA A 271 -1.41 -24.25 -20.28
C ALA A 271 -1.63 -24.04 -21.78
N SER A 272 -0.69 -23.39 -22.46
CA SER A 272 -0.77 -23.11 -23.91
C SER A 272 -0.90 -24.37 -24.78
N ASP A 273 -0.43 -25.52 -24.28
CA ASP A 273 -0.49 -26.77 -25.01
C ASP A 273 -1.90 -27.37 -24.99
N TYR A 274 -2.76 -26.91 -24.08
CA TYR A 274 -4.12 -27.42 -23.85
C TYR A 274 -5.21 -26.39 -24.15
N GLU A 275 -4.93 -25.10 -24.10
CA GLU A 275 -5.93 -24.03 -24.24
C GLU A 275 -6.73 -24.13 -25.54
N GLU A 276 -6.10 -24.54 -26.65
CA GLU A 276 -6.75 -24.62 -27.96
C GLU A 276 -7.41 -25.97 -28.27
N LEU A 277 -7.30 -26.95 -27.36
CA LEU A 277 -7.91 -28.25 -27.57
C LEU A 277 -9.44 -28.13 -27.51
N PRO A 278 -10.18 -28.68 -28.50
CA PRO A 278 -11.65 -28.63 -28.52
C PRO A 278 -12.27 -29.17 -27.23
N GLU A 279 -11.71 -30.25 -26.69
CA GLU A 279 -12.16 -30.88 -25.47
C GLU A 279 -12.05 -29.97 -24.24
N VAL A 280 -11.01 -29.13 -24.20
CA VAL A 280 -10.79 -28.14 -23.13
C VAL A 280 -11.66 -26.91 -23.33
N GLN A 281 -11.89 -26.51 -24.57
CA GLN A 281 -12.79 -25.39 -24.87
C GLN A 281 -14.23 -25.68 -24.42
N GLU A 282 -14.68 -26.94 -24.54
CA GLU A 282 -16.00 -27.38 -24.10
C GLU A 282 -16.11 -27.60 -22.59
N MET A 283 -14.99 -27.67 -21.86
CA MET A 283 -15.02 -27.81 -20.39
C MET A 283 -15.65 -26.57 -19.74
N PRO A 284 -16.50 -26.75 -18.73
CA PRO A 284 -16.97 -25.64 -17.92
C PRO A 284 -15.82 -25.09 -17.04
N ALA A 285 -15.99 -23.86 -16.55
CA ALA A 285 -15.04 -23.28 -15.61
C ALA A 285 -15.20 -23.87 -14.20
N TYR A 286 -14.09 -24.03 -13.51
CA TYR A 286 -14.08 -24.44 -12.10
C TYR A 286 -14.83 -23.39 -11.23
N PRO A 287 -15.68 -23.80 -10.27
CA PRO A 287 -15.78 -25.15 -9.67
C PRO A 287 -16.87 -26.06 -10.25
N SER A 288 -17.36 -25.81 -11.43
CA SER A 288 -18.42 -26.64 -12.05
C SER A 288 -17.96 -28.08 -12.32
N ASP A 289 -18.90 -29.04 -12.27
CA ASP A 289 -18.61 -30.42 -12.59
C ASP A 289 -18.06 -30.54 -14.03
N GLY A 290 -16.98 -31.33 -14.20
CA GLY A 290 -16.32 -31.50 -15.49
C GLY A 290 -15.29 -30.43 -15.82
N SER A 291 -15.01 -29.50 -14.91
CA SER A 291 -13.93 -28.52 -15.06
C SER A 291 -12.52 -29.10 -14.80
N ILE A 292 -12.44 -30.32 -14.34
CA ILE A 292 -11.21 -31.07 -14.12
C ILE A 292 -11.32 -32.40 -14.86
N ARG A 293 -10.42 -32.65 -15.81
CA ARG A 293 -10.42 -33.89 -16.62
C ARG A 293 -9.00 -34.38 -16.85
N MET A 294 -8.87 -35.70 -17.08
CA MET A 294 -7.67 -36.30 -17.59
C MET A 294 -7.68 -36.21 -19.11
N ILE A 295 -6.68 -35.59 -19.70
CA ILE A 295 -6.50 -35.44 -21.16
C ILE A 295 -5.06 -35.79 -21.47
N ASP A 296 -4.85 -36.79 -22.31
CA ASP A 296 -3.52 -37.27 -22.75
C ASP A 296 -2.51 -37.50 -21.59
N GLY A 297 -3.00 -38.05 -20.45
CA GLY A 297 -2.16 -38.34 -19.28
C GLY A 297 -1.86 -37.13 -18.39
N VAL A 298 -2.45 -35.97 -18.65
CA VAL A 298 -2.35 -34.75 -17.88
C VAL A 298 -3.71 -34.38 -17.27
N VAL A 299 -3.75 -33.99 -16.00
CA VAL A 299 -4.98 -33.43 -15.42
C VAL A 299 -5.07 -31.96 -15.82
N VAL A 300 -6.08 -31.65 -16.62
CA VAL A 300 -6.37 -30.28 -17.02
C VAL A 300 -7.45 -29.70 -16.13
N VAL A 301 -7.16 -28.55 -15.52
CA VAL A 301 -8.08 -27.74 -14.72
C VAL A 301 -8.39 -26.47 -15.50
N LYS A 302 -9.65 -26.23 -15.83
CA LYS A 302 -10.10 -24.99 -16.48
C LYS A 302 -10.75 -24.06 -15.47
N PHE A 303 -10.15 -22.87 -15.30
CA PHE A 303 -10.71 -21.81 -14.45
C PHE A 303 -11.62 -20.85 -15.21
#